data_ea9c955a207fe1c93b96b6183085e879
#
_entry.id   ea9c955a207fe1c93b96b6183085e879
#
_cell.length_a   1.000
_cell.length_b   1.000
_cell.length_c   1.000
_cell.angle_alpha   90.00
_cell.angle_beta   90.00
_cell.angle_gamma   90.00
#
_symmetry.space_group_name_H-M   'P 1'
#
loop_
_entity.id
_entity.type
_entity.pdbx_description
1 polymer ?
#
loop_
_entity_poly.entity_id
_entity_poly.type
_entity_poly.pdbx_seq_one_letter_code
_entity_poly.pdbx_strand_id
1 'polypeptide(L)'
;MYILETNSFKYYLGERLLFKLPALKLHTKSRIGLIGLNGSGKTTLLELLAGIRPIPAAAKIICKTTMTILPQLKERLSKSGGETTQAYILQALKQQSGLLLADEPTNNLDMDHLLWLEKELRHYSGALILVFHDRDFLDALCNEIWALDDKQLQIYQGNYSNYQQQKIISEKTHDQAYRKYIMQKTHLETAFSAKQQQAQKAVKTTKISLSEARITGAKPYFAKKQKKLQQTGQSLLTRLDKLKQIEKRQSLPIIKMNLLSSKLWQG
;
A
#
# COMPACT_ATOMS: atom_id res chain seq x y z
N MET A 1 12.42 -23.12 -7.16
CA MET A 1 11.14 -23.85 -7.07
C MET A 1 10.17 -23.03 -6.22
N TYR A 2 8.93 -22.88 -6.64
CA TYR A 2 7.89 -22.23 -5.83
C TYR A 2 7.32 -23.23 -4.82
N ILE A 3 7.24 -22.82 -3.57
CA ILE A 3 6.71 -23.64 -2.47
C ILE A 3 5.30 -23.22 -2.06
N LEU A 4 4.92 -21.95 -2.28
CA LEU A 4 3.58 -21.45 -2.04
C LEU A 4 3.16 -20.54 -3.20
N GLU A 5 1.95 -20.72 -3.69
CA GLU A 5 1.34 -19.93 -4.76
C GLU A 5 -0.09 -19.56 -4.37
N THR A 6 -0.48 -18.30 -4.63
CA THR A 6 -1.86 -17.85 -4.48
C THR A 6 -2.32 -17.09 -5.73
N ASN A 7 -3.62 -17.12 -6.03
CA ASN A 7 -4.20 -16.15 -6.94
C ASN A 7 -4.46 -14.82 -6.20
N SER A 8 -4.85 -13.79 -6.94
CA SER A 8 -5.33 -12.54 -6.34
C SER A 8 -6.75 -12.71 -5.80
N PHE A 9 -7.01 -12.23 -4.58
CA PHE A 9 -8.35 -12.25 -3.98
C PHE A 9 -8.53 -11.15 -2.93
N LYS A 10 -9.77 -10.94 -2.50
CA LYS A 10 -10.13 -10.04 -1.41
C LYS A 10 -10.55 -10.87 -0.19
N TYR A 11 -10.06 -10.48 0.99
CA TYR A 11 -10.46 -11.11 2.23
C TYR A 11 -11.33 -10.17 3.07
N TYR A 12 -12.46 -10.70 3.53
CA TYR A 12 -13.43 -9.96 4.33
C TYR A 12 -13.54 -10.60 5.73
N LEU A 13 -13.65 -9.76 6.74
CA LEU A 13 -14.01 -10.17 8.09
C LEU A 13 -15.45 -9.68 8.36
N GLY A 14 -16.44 -10.57 8.25
CA GLY A 14 -17.84 -10.19 8.12
C GLY A 14 -18.05 -9.38 6.83
N GLU A 15 -18.65 -8.21 6.94
CA GLU A 15 -18.87 -7.31 5.81
C GLU A 15 -17.67 -6.37 5.52
N ARG A 16 -16.71 -6.28 6.44
CA ARG A 16 -15.57 -5.37 6.32
C ARG A 16 -14.47 -5.99 5.46
N LEU A 17 -14.10 -5.29 4.38
CA LEU A 17 -12.89 -5.63 3.63
C LEU A 17 -11.66 -5.44 4.54
N LEU A 18 -10.95 -6.53 4.82
CA LEU A 18 -9.74 -6.51 5.62
C LEU A 18 -8.52 -6.21 4.75
N PHE A 19 -8.34 -6.98 3.66
CA PHE A 19 -7.28 -6.72 2.68
C PHE A 19 -7.57 -7.30 1.30
N LYS A 20 -6.82 -6.77 0.31
CA LYS A 20 -6.71 -7.32 -1.04
C LYS A 20 -5.32 -7.93 -1.19
N LEU A 21 -5.28 -9.19 -1.57
CA LEU A 21 -4.05 -9.92 -1.82
C LEU A 21 -3.76 -9.96 -3.32
N PRO A 22 -2.57 -9.61 -3.81
CA PRO A 22 -2.16 -9.90 -5.16
C PRO A 22 -1.86 -11.40 -5.31
N ALA A 23 -1.64 -11.87 -6.54
CA ALA A 23 -1.10 -13.20 -6.73
C ALA A 23 0.31 -13.28 -6.14
N LEU A 24 0.55 -14.27 -5.28
CA LEU A 24 1.82 -14.47 -4.58
C LEU A 24 2.52 -15.71 -5.08
N LYS A 25 3.85 -15.67 -5.08
CA LYS A 25 4.72 -16.81 -5.37
C LYS A 25 5.92 -16.79 -4.43
N LEU A 26 6.01 -17.76 -3.55
CA LEU A 26 7.15 -17.92 -2.63
C LEU A 26 8.11 -18.96 -3.13
N HIS A 27 9.39 -18.66 -3.03
CA HIS A 27 10.49 -19.58 -3.28
C HIS A 27 11.00 -20.21 -1.98
N THR A 28 11.73 -21.31 -2.12
CA THR A 28 12.34 -22.05 -0.98
C THR A 28 13.29 -21.21 -0.11
N LYS A 29 13.83 -20.11 -0.64
CA LYS A 29 14.77 -19.22 0.08
C LYS A 29 14.19 -17.84 0.35
N SER A 30 12.86 -17.65 0.20
CA SER A 30 12.23 -16.38 0.50
C SER A 30 12.36 -16.03 1.97
N ARG A 31 12.76 -14.80 2.26
CA ARG A 31 12.89 -14.21 3.60
C ARG A 31 12.01 -12.97 3.62
N ILE A 32 10.77 -13.11 4.06
CA ILE A 32 9.75 -12.09 3.93
C ILE A 32 9.47 -11.44 5.27
N GLY A 33 9.59 -10.11 5.33
CA GLY A 33 9.10 -9.31 6.45
C GLY A 33 7.69 -8.81 6.17
N LEU A 34 6.71 -9.28 6.94
CA LEU A 34 5.32 -8.80 6.85
C LEU A 34 5.11 -7.65 7.82
N ILE A 35 4.90 -6.46 7.28
CA ILE A 35 4.71 -5.22 8.04
C ILE A 35 3.34 -4.60 7.79
N GLY A 36 2.86 -3.79 8.73
CA GLY A 36 1.58 -3.10 8.63
C GLY A 36 1.14 -2.55 9.98
N LEU A 37 0.16 -1.66 9.98
CA LEU A 37 -0.41 -1.13 11.22
C LEU A 37 -1.06 -2.23 12.06
N ASN A 38 -1.20 -1.99 13.37
CA ASN A 38 -1.96 -2.90 14.23
C ASN A 38 -3.41 -2.98 13.75
N GLY A 39 -3.95 -4.20 13.69
CA GLY A 39 -5.29 -4.45 13.15
C GLY A 39 -5.40 -4.42 11.62
N SER A 40 -4.30 -4.29 10.87
CA SER A 40 -4.31 -4.36 9.40
C SER A 40 -4.61 -5.76 8.86
N GLY A 41 -4.46 -6.82 9.69
CA GLY A 41 -4.73 -8.20 9.31
C GLY A 41 -3.48 -9.06 9.08
N LYS A 42 -2.32 -8.69 9.62
CA LYS A 42 -1.06 -9.46 9.52
C LYS A 42 -1.24 -10.89 10.03
N THR A 43 -1.67 -11.05 11.29
CA THR A 43 -1.99 -12.35 11.90
C THR A 43 -3.01 -13.13 11.09
N THR A 44 -4.08 -12.46 10.64
CA THR A 44 -5.12 -13.08 9.81
C THR A 44 -4.56 -13.61 8.49
N LEU A 45 -3.64 -12.86 7.88
CA LEU A 45 -2.96 -13.30 6.65
C LEU A 45 -2.08 -14.53 6.91
N LEU A 46 -1.30 -14.55 7.99
CA LEU A 46 -0.50 -15.73 8.35
C LEU A 46 -1.38 -16.95 8.60
N GLU A 47 -2.45 -16.80 9.38
CA GLU A 47 -3.40 -17.89 9.67
C GLU A 47 -4.11 -18.40 8.41
N LEU A 48 -4.43 -17.50 7.47
CA LEU A 48 -5.02 -17.86 6.19
C LEU A 48 -4.04 -18.67 5.32
N LEU A 49 -2.78 -18.23 5.23
CA LEU A 49 -1.74 -18.95 4.50
C LEU A 49 -1.44 -20.31 5.15
N ALA A 50 -1.52 -20.40 6.46
CA ALA A 50 -1.36 -21.64 7.22
C ALA A 50 -2.56 -22.61 7.11
N GLY A 51 -3.66 -22.18 6.48
CA GLY A 51 -4.89 -23.01 6.40
C GLY A 51 -5.68 -23.11 7.70
N ILE A 52 -5.37 -22.28 8.71
CA ILE A 52 -6.08 -22.23 10.00
C ILE A 52 -7.44 -21.53 9.83
N ARG A 53 -7.50 -20.53 8.93
CA ARG A 53 -8.74 -19.83 8.61
C ARG A 53 -9.36 -20.33 7.33
N PRO A 54 -10.70 -20.29 7.21
CA PRO A 54 -11.39 -20.66 5.99
C PRO A 54 -10.97 -19.74 4.83
N ILE A 55 -10.64 -20.35 3.70
CA ILE A 55 -10.24 -19.68 2.47
C ILE A 55 -11.50 -19.21 1.74
N PRO A 56 -11.58 -17.95 1.25
CA PRO A 56 -12.69 -17.49 0.43
C PRO A 56 -12.86 -18.37 -0.81
N ALA A 57 -14.10 -18.58 -1.26
CA ALA A 57 -14.38 -19.45 -2.42
C ALA A 57 -13.63 -19.04 -3.71
N ALA A 58 -13.35 -17.73 -3.87
CA ALA A 58 -12.58 -17.21 -5.01
C ALA A 58 -11.06 -17.33 -4.84
N ALA A 59 -10.58 -17.72 -3.66
CA ALA A 59 -9.16 -17.82 -3.37
C ALA A 59 -8.65 -19.24 -3.60
N LYS A 60 -7.43 -19.31 -4.13
CA LYS A 60 -6.68 -20.55 -4.30
C LYS A 60 -5.31 -20.38 -3.66
N ILE A 61 -5.02 -21.19 -2.65
CA ILE A 61 -3.72 -21.24 -1.96
C ILE A 61 -3.19 -22.65 -2.13
N ILE A 62 -2.02 -22.76 -2.77
CA ILE A 62 -1.35 -24.05 -3.00
C ILE A 62 -0.02 -24.00 -2.26
N CYS A 63 0.13 -24.82 -1.24
CA CYS A 63 1.40 -25.04 -0.55
C CYS A 63 1.95 -26.42 -0.90
N LYS A 64 3.21 -26.48 -1.35
CA LYS A 64 3.90 -27.71 -1.80
C LYS A 64 4.91 -28.20 -0.78
N THR A 65 4.87 -27.68 0.44
CA THR A 65 5.84 -28.02 1.50
C THR A 65 5.17 -28.07 2.85
N THR A 66 5.84 -28.64 3.84
CA THR A 66 5.40 -28.55 5.24
C THR A 66 5.47 -27.12 5.74
N MET A 67 4.55 -26.74 6.60
CA MET A 67 4.47 -25.39 7.15
C MET A 67 4.35 -25.47 8.67
N THR A 68 5.12 -24.60 9.34
CA THR A 68 5.03 -24.41 10.79
C THR A 68 4.64 -22.96 11.07
N ILE A 69 3.73 -22.75 12.01
CA ILE A 69 3.36 -21.42 12.50
C ILE A 69 3.84 -21.24 13.93
N LEU A 70 4.51 -20.13 14.20
CA LEU A 70 4.81 -19.61 15.52
C LEU A 70 3.81 -18.48 15.79
N PRO A 71 2.73 -18.74 16.56
CA PRO A 71 1.75 -17.71 16.86
C PRO A 71 2.30 -16.73 17.89
N GLN A 72 1.71 -15.55 17.97
CA GLN A 72 2.01 -14.57 19.00
C GLN A 72 1.82 -15.19 20.39
N LEU A 73 2.87 -15.22 21.18
CA LEU A 73 2.84 -15.74 22.54
C LEU A 73 2.20 -14.70 23.46
N LYS A 74 0.96 -14.96 23.89
CA LYS A 74 0.26 -14.11 24.85
C LYS A 74 0.86 -14.33 26.25
N GLU A 75 1.00 -13.27 27.04
CA GLU A 75 1.67 -13.14 28.36
C GLU A 75 1.28 -14.15 29.47
N ARG A 76 0.55 -15.21 29.20
CA ARG A 76 0.05 -16.15 30.22
C ARG A 76 1.03 -17.20 30.71
N LEU A 77 2.25 -17.25 30.18
CA LEU A 77 3.28 -18.16 30.67
C LEU A 77 4.13 -17.45 31.73
N SER A 78 3.77 -17.71 32.98
CA SER A 78 4.31 -17.16 34.21
C SER A 78 5.82 -17.40 34.39
N LYS A 79 6.50 -16.39 34.97
CA LYS A 79 7.72 -16.43 35.78
C LYS A 79 9.10 -16.79 35.17
N SER A 80 9.22 -17.34 33.97
CA SER A 80 10.50 -17.49 33.23
C SER A 80 10.26 -17.29 31.73
N GLY A 81 9.70 -16.15 31.35
CA GLY A 81 9.14 -15.91 30.02
C GLY A 81 10.11 -16.15 28.86
N GLY A 82 11.40 -15.81 29.03
CA GLY A 82 12.41 -15.92 27.96
C GLY A 82 12.77 -17.37 27.62
N GLU A 83 13.10 -18.18 28.61
CA GLU A 83 13.50 -19.59 28.42
C GLU A 83 12.40 -20.44 27.83
N THR A 84 11.15 -20.25 28.29
CA THR A 84 9.98 -20.97 27.77
C THR A 84 9.70 -20.59 26.32
N THR A 85 9.82 -19.30 25.98
CA THR A 85 9.67 -18.78 24.62
C THR A 85 10.76 -19.35 23.71
N GLN A 86 12.00 -19.37 24.19
CA GLN A 86 13.13 -19.94 23.45
C GLN A 86 12.93 -21.44 23.19
N ALA A 87 12.52 -22.22 24.18
CA ALA A 87 12.26 -23.64 24.01
C ALA A 87 11.16 -23.91 22.97
N TYR A 88 10.09 -23.09 22.96
CA TYR A 88 9.02 -23.20 21.99
C TYR A 88 9.48 -22.86 20.56
N ILE A 89 10.27 -21.81 20.42
CA ILE A 89 10.87 -21.43 19.11
C ILE A 89 11.80 -22.54 18.63
N LEU A 90 12.67 -23.08 19.50
CA LEU A 90 13.55 -24.20 19.18
C LEU A 90 12.80 -25.43 18.70
N GLN A 91 11.69 -25.77 19.36
CA GLN A 91 10.86 -26.88 18.95
C GLN A 91 10.29 -26.70 17.54
N ALA A 92 9.82 -25.48 17.21
CA ALA A 92 9.31 -25.19 15.88
C ALA A 92 10.42 -25.20 14.80
N LEU A 93 11.61 -24.69 15.12
CA LEU A 93 12.75 -24.71 14.20
C LEU A 93 13.26 -26.13 13.94
N LYS A 94 13.23 -27.02 14.95
CA LYS A 94 13.60 -28.43 14.83
C LYS A 94 12.69 -29.23 13.89
N GLN A 95 11.45 -28.77 13.63
CA GLN A 95 10.56 -29.42 12.66
C GLN A 95 11.07 -29.31 11.23
N GLN A 96 12.03 -28.43 10.94
CA GLN A 96 12.63 -28.21 9.62
C GLN A 96 11.61 -28.11 8.48
N SER A 97 10.50 -27.43 8.74
CA SER A 97 9.45 -27.23 7.75
C SER A 97 9.97 -26.39 6.58
N GLY A 98 9.47 -26.63 5.37
CA GLY A 98 9.89 -25.86 4.21
C GLY A 98 9.40 -24.40 4.24
N LEU A 99 8.43 -24.06 5.10
CA LEU A 99 7.96 -22.68 5.33
C LEU A 99 7.67 -22.47 6.82
N LEU A 100 8.28 -21.46 7.42
CA LEU A 100 8.01 -20.99 8.76
C LEU A 100 7.29 -19.64 8.74
N LEU A 101 6.15 -19.57 9.40
CA LEU A 101 5.39 -18.36 9.64
C LEU A 101 5.57 -17.94 11.11
N ALA A 102 6.03 -16.71 11.37
CA ALA A 102 6.22 -16.24 12.74
C ALA A 102 5.50 -14.91 12.96
N ASP A 103 4.61 -14.88 13.94
CA ASP A 103 3.82 -13.70 14.30
C ASP A 103 4.30 -13.12 15.63
N GLU A 104 5.16 -12.10 15.56
CA GLU A 104 5.72 -11.39 16.71
C GLU A 104 6.27 -12.33 17.82
N PRO A 105 7.14 -13.30 17.48
CA PRO A 105 7.61 -14.28 18.47
C PRO A 105 8.58 -13.67 19.51
N THR A 106 8.90 -12.38 19.39
CA THR A 106 9.88 -11.68 20.21
C THR A 106 9.29 -10.93 21.39
N ASN A 107 7.96 -10.92 21.55
CA ASN A 107 7.35 -10.37 22.74
C ASN A 107 7.89 -11.10 23.98
N ASN A 108 8.60 -10.37 24.85
CA ASN A 108 9.27 -10.83 26.07
C ASN A 108 10.65 -11.50 25.90
N LEU A 109 11.32 -11.35 24.73
CA LEU A 109 12.72 -11.70 24.59
C LEU A 109 13.62 -10.51 24.93
N ASP A 110 14.69 -10.76 25.71
CA ASP A 110 15.77 -9.80 25.91
C ASP A 110 16.73 -9.76 24.70
N MET A 111 17.73 -8.88 24.76
CA MET A 111 18.63 -8.67 23.64
C MET A 111 19.43 -9.94 23.28
N ASP A 112 19.86 -10.71 24.25
CA ASP A 112 20.65 -11.93 24.01
C ASP A 112 19.81 -13.00 23.29
N HIS A 113 18.57 -13.15 23.70
CA HIS A 113 17.62 -14.05 23.02
C HIS A 113 17.26 -13.57 21.61
N LEU A 114 17.19 -12.25 21.38
CA LEU A 114 16.96 -11.69 20.03
C LEU A 114 18.14 -11.99 19.10
N LEU A 115 19.38 -11.80 19.54
CA LEU A 115 20.58 -12.11 18.76
C LEU A 115 20.67 -13.61 18.47
N TRP A 116 20.34 -14.43 19.45
CA TRP A 116 20.25 -15.88 19.25
C TRP A 116 19.18 -16.23 18.20
N LEU A 117 17.98 -15.67 18.29
CA LEU A 117 16.90 -15.93 17.33
C LEU A 117 17.27 -15.50 15.92
N GLU A 118 17.90 -14.32 15.76
CA GLU A 118 18.40 -13.86 14.47
C GLU A 118 19.37 -14.87 13.85
N LYS A 119 20.31 -15.36 14.64
CA LYS A 119 21.27 -16.37 14.18
C LYS A 119 20.59 -17.67 13.73
N GLU A 120 19.64 -18.17 14.50
CA GLU A 120 18.89 -19.39 14.16
C GLU A 120 18.07 -19.22 12.88
N LEU A 121 17.31 -18.09 12.75
CA LEU A 121 16.51 -17.82 11.56
C LEU A 121 17.37 -17.56 10.32
N ARG A 122 18.57 -17.02 10.47
CA ARG A 122 19.52 -16.83 9.38
C ARG A 122 19.98 -18.17 8.79
N HIS A 123 20.17 -19.17 9.65
CA HIS A 123 20.60 -20.52 9.25
C HIS A 123 19.43 -21.45 8.86
N TYR A 124 18.20 -21.00 9.07
CA TYR A 124 17.04 -21.81 8.73
C TYR A 124 16.99 -22.11 7.23
N SER A 125 16.83 -23.39 6.87
CA SER A 125 16.92 -23.87 5.47
C SER A 125 15.66 -23.56 4.65
N GLY A 126 14.48 -23.50 5.29
CA GLY A 126 13.19 -23.21 4.67
C GLY A 126 12.97 -21.73 4.39
N ALA A 127 11.85 -21.39 3.76
CA ALA A 127 11.39 -20.01 3.62
C ALA A 127 10.82 -19.46 4.94
N LEU A 128 10.87 -18.14 5.09
CA LEU A 128 10.36 -17.44 6.26
C LEU A 128 9.35 -16.38 5.85
N ILE A 129 8.24 -16.25 6.61
CA ILE A 129 7.40 -15.06 6.64
C ILE A 129 7.34 -14.61 8.09
N LEU A 130 7.86 -13.43 8.38
CA LEU A 130 8.09 -12.93 9.72
C LEU A 130 7.32 -11.63 9.94
N VAL A 131 6.51 -11.54 11.00
CA VAL A 131 5.95 -10.29 11.50
C VAL A 131 6.82 -9.84 12.66
N PHE A 132 7.54 -8.74 12.45
CA PHE A 132 8.42 -8.15 13.46
C PHE A 132 8.27 -6.64 13.50
N HIS A 133 8.51 -6.05 14.67
CA HIS A 133 8.52 -4.61 14.87
C HIS A 133 9.91 -4.00 14.93
N ASP A 134 10.95 -4.83 14.97
CA ASP A 134 12.35 -4.40 14.97
C ASP A 134 12.87 -4.26 13.53
N ARG A 135 13.43 -3.07 13.23
CA ARG A 135 13.94 -2.72 11.88
C ARG A 135 15.25 -3.42 11.58
N ASP A 136 16.15 -3.45 12.55
CA ASP A 136 17.49 -4.01 12.39
C ASP A 136 17.38 -5.51 12.15
N PHE A 137 16.43 -6.16 12.83
CA PHE A 137 16.09 -7.56 12.62
C PHE A 137 15.55 -7.84 11.22
N LEU A 138 14.64 -6.99 10.71
CA LEU A 138 14.13 -7.13 9.34
C LEU A 138 15.20 -6.85 8.29
N ASP A 139 16.10 -5.89 8.55
CA ASP A 139 17.20 -5.57 7.64
C ASP A 139 18.24 -6.71 7.58
N ALA A 140 18.46 -7.39 8.68
CA ALA A 140 19.42 -8.49 8.77
C ALA A 140 18.94 -9.79 8.11
N LEU A 141 17.62 -10.05 8.12
CA LEU A 141 17.04 -11.33 7.72
C LEU A 141 16.25 -11.29 6.41
N CYS A 142 15.55 -10.18 6.10
CA CYS A 142 14.60 -10.16 5.02
C CYS A 142 15.22 -9.72 3.70
N ASN A 143 14.80 -10.39 2.62
CA ASN A 143 15.13 -10.02 1.25
C ASN A 143 13.92 -9.53 0.46
N GLU A 144 12.74 -9.54 1.09
CA GLU A 144 11.48 -9.03 0.53
C GLU A 144 10.61 -8.53 1.67
N ILE A 145 9.93 -7.40 1.47
CA ILE A 145 8.99 -6.83 2.43
C ILE A 145 7.59 -6.85 1.85
N TRP A 146 6.67 -7.43 2.59
CA TRP A 146 5.24 -7.37 2.35
C TRP A 146 4.61 -6.32 3.25
N ALA A 147 4.20 -5.20 2.66
CA ALA A 147 3.54 -4.12 3.39
C ALA A 147 2.02 -4.22 3.25
N LEU A 148 1.34 -4.45 4.36
CA LEU A 148 -0.12 -4.45 4.42
C LEU A 148 -0.61 -3.05 4.79
N ASP A 149 -0.84 -2.23 3.78
CA ASP A 149 -1.17 -0.81 3.89
C ASP A 149 -2.43 -0.50 3.08
N ASP A 150 -3.29 0.38 3.58
CA ASP A 150 -4.56 0.75 2.93
C ASP A 150 -5.36 -0.45 2.39
N LYS A 151 -5.50 -1.50 3.20
CA LYS A 151 -6.20 -2.74 2.87
C LYS A 151 -5.65 -3.43 1.61
N GLN A 152 -4.40 -3.20 1.26
CA GLN A 152 -3.73 -3.84 0.14
C GLN A 152 -2.38 -4.39 0.57
N LEU A 153 -2.03 -5.56 0.08
CA LEU A 153 -0.68 -6.08 0.23
C LEU A 153 0.18 -5.58 -0.93
N GLN A 154 1.24 -4.86 -0.60
CA GLN A 154 2.25 -4.39 -1.55
C GLN A 154 3.57 -5.12 -1.29
N ILE A 155 4.24 -5.52 -2.35
CA ILE A 155 5.48 -6.28 -2.30
C ILE A 155 6.64 -5.37 -2.68
N TYR A 156 7.67 -5.33 -1.84
CA TYR A 156 8.88 -4.56 -2.06
C TYR A 156 10.08 -5.49 -2.02
N GLN A 157 10.91 -5.43 -3.06
CA GLN A 157 12.15 -6.20 -3.11
C GLN A 157 13.23 -5.53 -2.28
N GLY A 158 13.98 -6.34 -1.55
CA GLY A 158 15.03 -5.91 -0.64
C GLY A 158 14.61 -5.96 0.83
N ASN A 159 15.47 -5.42 1.68
CA ASN A 159 15.28 -5.36 3.13
C ASN A 159 14.39 -4.17 3.54
N TYR A 160 14.25 -3.94 4.84
CA TYR A 160 13.39 -2.88 5.37
C TYR A 160 13.88 -1.47 4.98
N SER A 161 15.19 -1.24 4.97
CA SER A 161 15.78 0.04 4.53
C SER A 161 15.48 0.33 3.06
N ASN A 162 15.56 -0.68 2.19
CA ASN A 162 15.19 -0.57 0.78
C ASN A 162 13.70 -0.28 0.60
N TYR A 163 12.85 -0.94 1.38
CA TYR A 163 11.42 -0.65 1.44
C TYR A 163 11.13 0.81 1.78
N GLN A 164 11.79 1.34 2.83
CA GLN A 164 11.60 2.74 3.23
C GLN A 164 11.97 3.71 2.09
N GLN A 165 13.11 3.49 1.43
CA GLN A 165 13.52 4.32 0.30
C GLN A 165 12.52 4.25 -0.85
N GLN A 166 12.08 3.06 -1.25
CA GLN A 166 11.09 2.86 -2.31
C GLN A 166 9.75 3.54 -1.96
N LYS A 167 9.31 3.44 -0.70
CA LYS A 167 8.10 4.10 -0.21
C LYS A 167 8.20 5.61 -0.31
N ILE A 168 9.29 6.21 0.16
CA ILE A 168 9.54 7.67 0.07
C ILE A 168 9.51 8.14 -1.38
N ILE A 169 10.16 7.43 -2.30
CA ILE A 169 10.17 7.77 -3.73
C ILE A 169 8.75 7.67 -4.31
N SER A 170 8.04 6.61 -4.02
CA SER A 170 6.65 6.41 -4.48
C SER A 170 5.71 7.51 -3.97
N GLU A 171 5.85 7.90 -2.70
CA GLU A 171 5.06 8.99 -2.11
C GLU A 171 5.37 10.34 -2.78
N LYS A 172 6.64 10.68 -2.95
CA LYS A 172 7.05 11.90 -3.66
C LYS A 172 6.52 11.94 -5.09
N THR A 173 6.61 10.83 -5.81
CA THR A 173 6.12 10.73 -7.19
C THR A 173 4.61 10.92 -7.26
N HIS A 174 3.88 10.29 -6.35
CA HIS A 174 2.42 10.43 -6.26
C HIS A 174 2.02 11.87 -5.93
N ASP A 175 2.69 12.52 -4.97
CA ASP A 175 2.42 13.92 -4.60
C ASP A 175 2.70 14.89 -5.76
N GLN A 176 3.77 14.65 -6.51
CA GLN A 176 4.06 15.44 -7.71
C GLN A 176 2.99 15.24 -8.79
N ALA A 177 2.54 14.00 -9.02
CA ALA A 177 1.47 13.70 -9.95
C ALA A 177 0.15 14.34 -9.52
N TYR A 178 -0.19 14.27 -8.24
CA TYR A 178 -1.37 14.92 -7.68
C TYR A 178 -1.33 16.44 -7.82
N ARG A 179 -0.19 17.09 -7.51
CA ARG A 179 -0.02 18.54 -7.70
C ARG A 179 -0.20 18.94 -9.17
N LYS A 180 0.40 18.19 -10.11
CA LYS A 180 0.22 18.43 -11.56
C LYS A 180 -1.24 18.27 -11.96
N TYR A 181 -1.93 17.24 -11.47
CA TYR A 181 -3.35 17.04 -11.73
C TYR A 181 -4.18 18.24 -11.26
N ILE A 182 -3.99 18.69 -10.02
CA ILE A 182 -4.71 19.85 -9.47
C ILE A 182 -4.44 21.11 -10.30
N MET A 183 -3.18 21.39 -10.65
CA MET A 183 -2.84 22.55 -11.49
C MET A 183 -3.52 22.50 -12.86
N GLN A 184 -3.53 21.36 -13.53
CA GLN A 184 -4.19 21.18 -14.83
C GLN A 184 -5.72 21.34 -14.69
N LYS A 185 -6.31 20.75 -13.66
CA LYS A 185 -7.74 20.86 -13.37
C LYS A 185 -8.13 22.32 -13.17
N THR A 186 -7.45 23.03 -12.25
CA THR A 186 -7.72 24.45 -11.97
C THR A 186 -7.53 25.32 -13.22
N HIS A 187 -6.50 25.08 -14.01
CA HIS A 187 -6.28 25.80 -15.26
C HIS A 187 -7.42 25.61 -16.26
N LEU A 188 -7.90 24.38 -16.44
CA LEU A 188 -9.03 24.09 -17.33
C LEU A 188 -10.35 24.70 -16.81
N GLU A 189 -10.60 24.65 -15.51
CA GLU A 189 -11.79 25.25 -14.87
C GLU A 189 -11.79 26.76 -15.01
N THR A 190 -10.65 27.42 -14.78
CA THR A 190 -10.53 28.89 -14.95
C THR A 190 -10.65 29.31 -16.42
N ALA A 191 -10.04 28.57 -17.34
CA ALA A 191 -10.19 28.82 -18.77
C ALA A 191 -11.64 28.63 -19.25
N PHE A 192 -12.34 27.62 -18.74
CA PHE A 192 -13.74 27.38 -19.05
C PHE A 192 -14.62 28.52 -18.54
N SER A 193 -14.49 28.92 -17.26
CA SER A 193 -15.26 30.02 -16.68
C SER A 193 -15.02 31.34 -17.39
N ALA A 194 -13.76 31.63 -17.79
CA ALA A 194 -13.45 32.83 -18.58
C ALA A 194 -14.14 32.81 -19.96
N LYS A 195 -14.16 31.65 -20.65
CA LYS A 195 -14.87 31.50 -21.94
C LYS A 195 -16.38 31.63 -21.78
N GLN A 196 -16.94 31.07 -20.72
CA GLN A 196 -18.37 31.20 -20.41
C GLN A 196 -18.75 32.64 -20.15
N GLN A 197 -17.99 33.39 -19.35
CA GLN A 197 -18.21 34.82 -19.10
C GLN A 197 -18.08 35.65 -20.40
N GLN A 198 -17.08 35.36 -21.27
CA GLN A 198 -16.96 36.03 -22.57
C GLN A 198 -18.19 35.76 -23.47
N ALA A 199 -18.68 34.51 -23.47
CA ALA A 199 -19.88 34.17 -24.23
C ALA A 199 -21.12 34.93 -23.72
N GLN A 200 -21.31 35.03 -22.40
CA GLN A 200 -22.39 35.77 -21.77
C GLN A 200 -22.32 37.29 -22.06
N LYS A 201 -21.11 37.87 -22.00
CA LYS A 201 -20.91 39.29 -22.37
C LYS A 201 -21.23 39.52 -23.82
N ALA A 202 -20.87 38.63 -24.72
CA ALA A 202 -21.20 38.73 -26.15
C ALA A 202 -22.71 38.72 -26.42
N VAL A 203 -23.50 38.03 -25.59
CA VAL A 203 -24.96 38.04 -25.67
C VAL A 203 -25.57 39.34 -25.13
N LYS A 204 -25.04 39.91 -24.04
CA LYS A 204 -25.52 41.17 -23.46
C LYS A 204 -25.26 42.37 -24.34
N THR A 205 -24.13 42.39 -25.09
CA THR A 205 -23.78 43.44 -26.05
C THR A 205 -24.69 43.42 -27.29
N THR A 206 -25.48 42.38 -27.52
CA THR A 206 -26.42 42.26 -28.64
C THR A 206 -27.77 42.95 -28.38
N LYS A 207 -27.97 43.59 -27.20
CA LYS A 207 -29.03 44.62 -27.02
C LYS A 207 -28.56 45.95 -27.63
N ILE A 208 -28.23 45.91 -28.93
CA ILE A 208 -27.79 47.05 -29.74
C ILE A 208 -29.01 47.93 -29.99
N SER A 209 -28.81 49.23 -29.86
CA SER A 209 -29.75 50.29 -30.25
C SER A 209 -30.41 49.96 -31.60
N LEU A 210 -31.73 50.26 -31.74
CA LEU A 210 -32.46 50.08 -32.98
C LEU A 210 -31.85 50.77 -34.21
N SER A 211 -30.95 51.74 -34.01
CA SER A 211 -30.19 52.44 -35.06
C SER A 211 -29.06 51.58 -35.63
N GLU A 212 -28.40 50.73 -34.87
CA GLU A 212 -27.30 49.85 -35.31
C GLU A 212 -27.80 48.51 -35.88
N ALA A 213 -29.03 48.17 -35.69
CA ALA A 213 -29.65 46.95 -36.23
C ALA A 213 -29.81 47.00 -37.78
N ARG A 214 -29.60 48.15 -38.39
CA ARG A 214 -29.69 48.36 -39.86
C ARG A 214 -28.42 47.97 -40.62
N ILE A 215 -27.32 47.66 -39.92
CA ILE A 215 -26.10 47.19 -40.60
C ILE A 215 -26.24 45.71 -40.95
N THR A 216 -26.60 45.46 -42.21
CA THR A 216 -26.71 44.12 -42.79
C THR A 216 -25.34 43.38 -42.66
N GLY A 217 -25.19 42.51 -41.68
CA GLY A 217 -23.97 41.72 -41.44
C GLY A 217 -23.55 41.60 -39.99
N ALA A 218 -24.01 42.47 -39.07
CA ALA A 218 -23.59 42.44 -37.68
C ALA A 218 -24.14 41.22 -36.91
N LYS A 219 -25.43 40.85 -37.14
CA LYS A 219 -26.08 39.69 -36.48
C LYS A 219 -25.35 38.34 -36.78
N PRO A 220 -25.04 38.00 -38.04
CA PRO A 220 -24.33 36.74 -38.33
C PRO A 220 -22.90 36.71 -37.77
N TYR A 221 -22.19 37.84 -37.69
CA TYR A 221 -20.86 37.91 -37.08
C TYR A 221 -20.89 37.62 -35.60
N PHE A 222 -21.80 38.18 -34.82
CA PHE A 222 -21.92 37.94 -33.39
C PHE A 222 -22.37 36.51 -33.12
N ALA A 223 -23.30 35.96 -33.89
CA ALA A 223 -23.73 34.58 -33.80
C ALA A 223 -22.58 33.57 -34.04
N LYS A 224 -21.74 33.85 -35.06
CA LYS A 224 -20.56 33.05 -35.38
C LYS A 224 -19.50 33.11 -34.26
N LYS A 225 -19.30 34.30 -33.67
CA LYS A 225 -18.36 34.49 -32.54
C LYS A 225 -18.86 33.74 -31.30
N GLN A 226 -20.14 33.81 -30.98
CA GLN A 226 -20.76 33.09 -29.88
C GLN A 226 -20.63 31.57 -30.06
N LYS A 227 -20.95 31.03 -31.25
CA LYS A 227 -20.83 29.61 -31.57
C LYS A 227 -19.41 29.13 -31.39
N LYS A 228 -18.41 29.93 -31.84
CA LYS A 228 -16.99 29.57 -31.63
C LYS A 228 -16.57 29.54 -30.16
N LEU A 229 -17.07 30.49 -29.35
CA LEU A 229 -16.81 30.50 -27.89
C LEU A 229 -17.45 29.30 -27.20
N GLN A 230 -18.69 28.94 -27.55
CA GLN A 230 -19.37 27.74 -27.04
C GLN A 230 -18.62 26.46 -27.42
N GLN A 231 -18.19 26.30 -28.67
CA GLN A 231 -17.41 25.15 -29.13
C GLN A 231 -16.09 25.03 -28.37
N THR A 232 -15.39 26.15 -28.13
CA THR A 232 -14.16 26.18 -27.34
C THR A 232 -14.44 25.79 -25.88
N GLY A 233 -15.51 26.29 -25.28
CA GLY A 233 -15.94 25.90 -23.94
C GLY A 233 -16.24 24.40 -23.85
N GLN A 234 -16.96 23.84 -24.81
CA GLN A 234 -17.27 22.42 -24.86
C GLN A 234 -16.01 21.55 -24.98
N SER A 235 -15.02 22.00 -25.79
CA SER A 235 -13.73 21.28 -25.89
C SER A 235 -12.95 21.29 -24.58
N LEU A 236 -13.04 22.35 -23.77
CA LEU A 236 -12.41 22.43 -22.45
C LEU A 236 -13.09 21.48 -21.46
N LEU A 237 -14.43 21.39 -21.47
CA LEU A 237 -15.15 20.40 -20.65
C LEU A 237 -14.75 18.97 -21.01
N THR A 238 -14.71 18.64 -22.30
CA THR A 238 -14.29 17.31 -22.74
C THR A 238 -12.86 16.97 -22.29
N ARG A 239 -11.95 17.97 -22.24
CA ARG A 239 -10.60 17.78 -21.69
C ARG A 239 -10.62 17.59 -20.18
N LEU A 240 -11.47 18.30 -19.48
CA LEU A 240 -11.66 18.18 -18.04
C LEU A 240 -12.19 16.78 -17.68
N ASP A 241 -13.18 16.28 -18.41
CA ASP A 241 -13.76 14.93 -18.22
C ASP A 241 -12.75 13.82 -18.54
N LYS A 242 -11.87 14.05 -19.52
CA LYS A 242 -10.79 13.11 -19.89
C LYS A 242 -9.60 13.18 -18.95
N LEU A 243 -9.51 14.19 -18.07
CA LEU A 243 -8.40 14.32 -17.14
C LEU A 243 -8.47 13.16 -16.12
N LYS A 244 -7.46 12.29 -16.14
CA LYS A 244 -7.40 11.15 -15.22
C LYS A 244 -7.38 11.66 -13.78
N GLN A 245 -8.43 11.36 -13.04
CA GLN A 245 -8.53 11.74 -11.63
C GLN A 245 -7.44 11.04 -10.83
N ILE A 246 -6.67 11.82 -10.09
CA ILE A 246 -5.70 11.34 -9.12
C ILE A 246 -6.24 11.72 -7.74
N GLU A 247 -6.48 10.72 -6.91
CA GLU A 247 -6.95 10.95 -5.55
C GLU A 247 -5.79 11.42 -4.66
N LYS A 248 -6.10 12.32 -3.74
CA LYS A 248 -5.15 12.71 -2.72
C LYS A 248 -4.88 11.50 -1.83
N ARG A 249 -3.63 11.08 -1.71
CA ARG A 249 -3.26 10.01 -0.78
C ARG A 249 -3.52 10.50 0.64
N GLN A 250 -4.21 9.70 1.44
CA GLN A 250 -4.23 9.94 2.87
C GLN A 250 -2.82 9.65 3.37
N SER A 251 -2.17 10.64 3.98
CA SER A 251 -0.86 10.44 4.63
C SER A 251 -1.09 9.50 5.82
N LEU A 252 -0.94 8.20 5.59
CA LEU A 252 -0.88 7.25 6.69
C LEU A 252 0.44 7.52 7.43
N PRO A 253 0.43 7.56 8.77
CA PRO A 253 1.65 7.75 9.52
C PRO A 253 2.65 6.68 9.08
N ILE A 254 3.90 7.10 8.82
CA ILE A 254 5.01 6.17 8.63
C ILE A 254 4.96 5.25 9.85
N ILE A 255 4.88 3.94 9.62
CA ILE A 255 4.89 2.96 10.69
C ILE A 255 6.18 3.21 11.48
N LYS A 256 6.07 3.98 12.57
CA LYS A 256 7.19 4.22 13.47
C LYS A 256 7.37 2.95 14.29
N MET A 257 8.19 2.05 13.80
CA MET A 257 8.69 0.96 14.62
C MET A 257 9.60 1.56 15.70
N ASN A 258 9.42 1.12 16.94
CA ASN A 258 10.16 1.67 18.08
C ASN A 258 11.66 1.42 17.91
N LEU A 259 12.43 2.51 18.01
CA LEU A 259 13.89 2.48 18.12
C LEU A 259 14.27 2.07 19.55
N LEU A 260 14.35 0.80 19.83
CA LEU A 260 14.82 0.32 21.13
C LEU A 260 16.35 0.18 21.25
N SER A 261 17.12 0.46 20.18
CA SER A 261 18.55 0.08 20.25
C SER A 261 19.60 0.97 19.57
N SER A 262 19.29 2.16 19.05
CA SER A 262 20.33 2.98 18.37
C SER A 262 21.33 3.69 19.29
N LYS A 263 21.33 3.47 20.62
CA LYS A 263 22.24 4.14 21.56
C LYS A 263 23.37 3.26 22.12
N LEU A 264 23.49 2.02 21.73
CA LEU A 264 24.47 1.08 22.34
C LEU A 264 25.63 0.67 21.41
N TRP A 265 25.78 1.26 20.23
CA TRP A 265 26.87 0.94 19.30
C TRP A 265 27.98 1.99 19.25
N GLN A 266 28.16 2.81 20.29
CA GLN A 266 29.34 3.66 20.50
C GLN A 266 29.98 3.28 21.83
N GLY A 267 30.77 2.23 21.83
CA GLY A 267 31.59 1.78 22.93
C GLY A 267 32.57 0.73 22.44
#